data_169378fb5bfb34d2a631ddf164b4f41f
#
_entry.id   169378fb5bfb34d2a631ddf164b4f41f
#
_cell.length_a   1.000
_cell.length_b   1.000
_cell.length_c   1.000
_cell.angle_alpha   90.00
_cell.angle_beta   90.00
_cell.angle_gamma   90.00
#
_symmetry.space_group_name_H-M   'P 1'
#
loop_
_entity.id
_entity.type
_entity.pdbx_description
1 polymer ?
#
loop_
_entity_poly.entity_id
_entity_poly.type
_entity_poly.pdbx_seq_one_letter_code
_entity_poly.pdbx_strand_id
1 'polypeptide(L)'
;MKNRKKQDNAAAQSAIYVGYVDTPGLFASIIRRVIGQNYVHVVLGFDPELKEAYSIGRRNPAIPLFAGFERENREKILKKYPTARYQICRVACTNVQREALQQETKTEWERRFTHHYMVIGLVFLLAGIAFDQKNHDTCSSWLARVTQKVGLQEWQKPFPLVTPRDVYEQLGKDSCAGTLVFEGTLAELVEGGTAVVSSEAGCVAGTP
;
A
#
# COMPACT_ATOMS: atom_id res chain seq x y z
N MET A 1 9.17 34.21 5.80
CA MET A 1 9.06 33.06 4.89
C MET A 1 10.25 32.10 4.89
N LYS A 2 11.50 32.52 5.18
CA LYS A 2 12.69 31.62 5.20
C LYS A 2 12.72 30.59 6.36
N ASN A 3 12.06 30.86 7.50
CA ASN A 3 12.08 29.95 8.65
C ASN A 3 11.12 28.76 8.51
N ARG A 4 10.05 28.87 7.74
CA ARG A 4 9.10 27.75 7.51
C ARG A 4 9.72 26.62 6.70
N LYS A 5 10.43 26.94 5.59
CA LYS A 5 11.15 25.95 4.78
C LYS A 5 12.28 25.21 5.49
N LYS A 6 12.87 25.81 6.53
CA LYS A 6 13.93 25.18 7.33
C LYS A 6 13.38 24.24 8.40
N GLN A 7 12.14 24.47 8.86
CA GLN A 7 11.42 23.59 9.78
C GLN A 7 10.87 22.34 9.06
N ASP A 8 10.38 22.48 7.81
CA ASP A 8 9.88 21.37 7.02
C ASP A 8 10.99 20.38 6.64
N ASN A 9 12.19 20.85 6.38
CA ASN A 9 13.36 20.00 6.07
C ASN A 9 13.95 19.24 7.27
N ALA A 10 13.67 19.68 8.49
CA ALA A 10 14.14 19.01 9.72
C ALA A 10 13.15 17.91 10.20
N ALA A 11 11.93 17.89 9.67
CA ALA A 11 10.87 16.97 10.12
C ALA A 11 10.85 15.60 9.40
N ALA A 12 11.52 15.46 8.26
CA ALA A 12 11.51 14.22 7.47
C ALA A 12 12.63 13.27 7.91
N GLN A 13 12.53 12.70 9.11
CA GLN A 13 13.52 11.75 9.62
C GLN A 13 13.04 10.29 9.61
N SER A 14 11.85 10.01 9.07
CA SER A 14 11.24 8.69 9.09
C SER A 14 10.73 8.27 7.72
N ALA A 15 10.28 7.04 7.62
CA ALA A 15 9.67 6.52 6.42
C ALA A 15 8.66 5.42 6.73
N ILE A 16 7.70 5.26 5.84
CA ILE A 16 6.89 4.05 5.70
C ILE A 16 7.28 3.35 4.40
N TYR A 17 6.81 2.14 4.23
CA TYR A 17 7.05 1.34 3.03
C TYR A 17 5.73 0.90 2.44
N VAL A 18 5.55 1.11 1.15
CA VAL A 18 4.39 0.64 0.43
C VAL A 18 4.82 -0.52 -0.45
N GLY A 19 4.28 -1.69 -0.16
CA GLY A 19 4.50 -2.88 -0.96
C GLY A 19 3.40 -3.03 -2.00
N TYR A 20 3.81 -3.19 -3.25
CA TYR A 20 2.95 -3.52 -4.39
C TYR A 20 3.14 -4.99 -4.69
N VAL A 21 2.05 -5.75 -4.65
CA VAL A 21 2.09 -7.21 -4.70
C VAL A 21 1.36 -7.72 -5.92
N ASP A 22 2.05 -8.57 -6.69
CA ASP A 22 1.47 -9.37 -7.76
C ASP A 22 1.47 -10.84 -7.35
N THR A 23 0.28 -11.41 -7.20
CA THR A 23 0.10 -12.83 -6.93
C THR A 23 -0.52 -13.52 -8.14
N PRO A 24 -0.10 -14.75 -8.47
CA PRO A 24 -0.76 -15.51 -9.53
C PRO A 24 -2.19 -15.88 -9.14
N GLY A 25 -3.04 -16.09 -10.13
CA GLY A 25 -4.41 -16.57 -9.95
C GLY A 25 -5.43 -15.86 -10.82
N LEU A 26 -6.56 -16.54 -11.06
CA LEU A 26 -7.62 -16.04 -11.95
C LEU A 26 -8.20 -14.70 -11.49
N PHE A 27 -8.47 -14.57 -10.20
CA PHE A 27 -9.03 -13.34 -9.62
C PHE A 27 -8.06 -12.15 -9.78
N ALA A 28 -6.76 -12.35 -9.50
CA ALA A 28 -5.73 -11.35 -9.74
C ALA A 28 -5.62 -10.97 -11.22
N SER A 29 -5.76 -11.94 -12.13
CA SER A 29 -5.73 -11.70 -13.59
C SER A 29 -6.89 -10.83 -14.05
N ILE A 30 -8.08 -11.03 -13.51
CA ILE A 30 -9.25 -10.18 -13.79
C ILE A 30 -8.98 -8.75 -13.32
N ILE A 31 -8.52 -8.59 -12.08
CA ILE A 31 -8.21 -7.27 -11.52
C ILE A 31 -7.14 -6.57 -12.36
N ARG A 32 -6.02 -7.23 -12.69
CA ARG A 32 -4.96 -6.66 -13.55
C ARG A 32 -5.51 -6.11 -14.86
N ARG A 33 -6.40 -6.87 -15.51
CA ARG A 33 -6.99 -6.47 -16.77
C ARG A 33 -7.88 -5.24 -16.65
N VAL A 34 -8.60 -5.14 -15.55
CA VAL A 34 -9.53 -4.03 -15.30
C VAL A 34 -8.80 -2.75 -14.93
N ILE A 35 -7.84 -2.83 -14.01
CA ILE A 35 -7.12 -1.64 -13.52
C ILE A 35 -5.93 -1.25 -14.41
N GLY A 36 -5.56 -2.10 -15.38
CA GLY A 36 -4.40 -1.88 -16.26
C GLY A 36 -3.07 -1.78 -15.50
N GLN A 37 -2.91 -2.55 -14.42
CA GLN A 37 -1.73 -2.55 -13.55
C GLN A 37 -1.36 -3.98 -13.17
N ASN A 38 -0.05 -4.29 -13.15
CA ASN A 38 0.45 -5.61 -12.77
C ASN A 38 0.23 -5.91 -11.29
N TYR A 39 0.46 -4.91 -10.44
CA TYR A 39 0.27 -5.04 -9.00
C TYR A 39 -1.18 -4.85 -8.62
N VAL A 40 -1.79 -5.88 -8.08
CA VAL A 40 -3.23 -5.94 -7.77
C VAL A 40 -3.54 -5.78 -6.29
N HIS A 41 -2.51 -5.72 -5.46
CA HIS A 41 -2.63 -5.60 -4.02
C HIS A 41 -1.57 -4.64 -3.48
N VAL A 42 -1.93 -3.88 -2.44
CA VAL A 42 -1.02 -2.95 -1.77
C VAL A 42 -1.01 -3.21 -0.28
N VAL A 43 0.17 -3.05 0.33
CA VAL A 43 0.38 -3.22 1.76
C VAL A 43 1.14 -2.03 2.34
N LEU A 44 0.80 -1.66 3.57
CA LEU A 44 1.52 -0.66 4.37
C LEU A 44 2.51 -1.38 5.29
N GLY A 45 3.78 -1.08 5.16
CA GLY A 45 4.86 -1.61 6.00
C GLY A 45 5.58 -0.53 6.80
N PHE A 46 6.20 -0.97 7.89
CA PHE A 46 7.02 -0.13 8.75
C PHE A 46 8.52 -0.49 8.70
N ASP A 47 8.89 -1.43 7.87
CA ASP A 47 10.26 -1.82 7.58
C ASP A 47 10.44 -2.15 6.09
N PRO A 48 11.67 -2.05 5.53
CA PRO A 48 11.93 -2.25 4.11
C PRO A 48 11.69 -3.69 3.63
N GLU A 49 11.66 -4.64 4.53
CA GLU A 49 11.45 -6.06 4.21
C GLU A 49 9.98 -6.48 4.40
N LEU A 50 9.09 -5.54 4.79
CA LEU A 50 7.69 -5.82 5.09
C LEU A 50 7.48 -6.95 6.13
N LYS A 51 8.38 -7.05 7.14
CA LYS A 51 8.22 -7.96 8.29
C LYS A 51 7.03 -7.54 9.16
N GLU A 52 6.87 -6.22 9.30
CA GLU A 52 5.71 -5.59 9.90
C GLU A 52 4.93 -4.84 8.84
N ALA A 53 3.97 -5.52 8.20
CA ALA A 53 3.13 -4.95 7.16
C ALA A 53 1.67 -5.37 7.33
N TYR A 54 0.76 -4.50 6.89
CA TYR A 54 -0.67 -4.64 7.08
C TYR A 54 -1.45 -4.22 5.84
N SER A 55 -2.58 -4.86 5.65
CA SER A 55 -3.50 -4.53 4.54
C SER A 55 -4.90 -5.06 4.80
N ILE A 56 -5.83 -4.68 3.94
CA ILE A 56 -7.11 -5.36 3.80
C ILE A 56 -6.94 -6.45 2.74
N GLY A 57 -6.94 -7.70 3.18
CA GLY A 57 -6.65 -8.83 2.33
C GLY A 57 -7.41 -10.10 2.70
N ARG A 58 -7.14 -11.17 1.99
CA ARG A 58 -7.77 -12.48 2.25
C ARG A 58 -7.16 -13.13 3.48
N ARG A 59 -7.99 -13.40 4.48
CA ARG A 59 -7.62 -14.17 5.69
C ARG A 59 -7.26 -15.61 5.36
N ASN A 60 -8.01 -16.17 4.42
CA ASN A 60 -7.73 -17.50 3.88
C ASN A 60 -7.61 -17.40 2.37
N PRO A 61 -6.44 -17.70 1.80
CA PRO A 61 -6.26 -17.66 0.35
C PRO A 61 -7.18 -18.60 -0.43
N ALA A 62 -7.74 -19.65 0.21
CA ALA A 62 -8.68 -20.58 -0.41
C ALA A 62 -10.12 -20.07 -0.44
N ILE A 63 -10.47 -19.08 0.40
CA ILE A 63 -11.82 -18.54 0.52
C ILE A 63 -11.80 -17.05 0.17
N PRO A 64 -12.10 -16.65 -1.06
CA PRO A 64 -11.99 -15.27 -1.53
C PRO A 64 -12.84 -14.28 -0.73
N LEU A 65 -13.99 -14.72 -0.23
CA LEU A 65 -14.94 -13.88 0.51
C LEU A 65 -14.55 -13.69 1.99
N PHE A 66 -13.66 -14.52 2.52
CA PHE A 66 -13.18 -14.38 3.90
C PHE A 66 -11.94 -13.48 3.93
N ALA A 67 -12.19 -12.19 3.93
CA ALA A 67 -11.16 -11.16 3.85
C ALA A 67 -11.48 -10.01 4.80
N GLY A 68 -10.45 -9.27 5.22
CA GLY A 68 -10.55 -8.15 6.13
C GLY A 68 -9.18 -7.60 6.45
N PHE A 69 -9.07 -6.83 7.54
CA PHE A 69 -7.79 -6.29 7.98
C PHE A 69 -6.88 -7.40 8.52
N GLU A 70 -5.68 -7.50 7.96
CA GLU A 70 -4.72 -8.56 8.28
C GLU A 70 -3.29 -8.04 8.30
N ARG A 71 -2.46 -8.69 9.12
CA ARG A 71 -1.01 -8.59 9.02
C ARG A 71 -0.56 -9.51 7.90
N GLU A 72 0.26 -8.98 6.99
CA GLU A 72 0.85 -9.78 5.91
C GLU A 72 1.71 -10.92 6.48
N ASN A 73 1.43 -12.12 6.04
CA ASN A 73 2.22 -13.30 6.41
C ASN A 73 3.00 -13.79 5.20
N ARG A 74 4.23 -13.29 5.06
CA ARG A 74 5.12 -13.60 3.94
C ARG A 74 5.35 -15.10 3.76
N GLU A 75 5.50 -15.86 4.85
CA GLU A 75 5.72 -17.31 4.81
C GLU A 75 4.50 -18.04 4.22
N LYS A 76 3.29 -17.67 4.63
CA LYS A 76 2.06 -18.23 4.06
C LYS A 76 1.92 -17.89 2.57
N ILE A 77 2.26 -16.65 2.21
CA ILE A 77 2.19 -16.21 0.82
C ILE A 77 3.22 -16.95 0.00
N LEU A 78 4.47 -17.05 0.46
CA LEU A 78 5.55 -17.76 -0.21
C LEU A 78 5.21 -19.25 -0.41
N LYS A 79 4.68 -19.91 0.63
CA LYS A 79 4.26 -21.31 0.53
C LYS A 79 3.18 -21.55 -0.53
N LYS A 80 2.26 -20.60 -0.68
CA LYS A 80 1.14 -20.72 -1.62
C LYS A 80 1.42 -20.15 -3.00
N TYR A 81 2.19 -19.09 -3.06
CA TYR A 81 2.50 -18.33 -4.27
C TYR A 81 4.01 -18.08 -4.35
N PRO A 82 4.83 -19.11 -4.62
CA PRO A 82 6.29 -18.98 -4.65
C PRO A 82 6.79 -17.99 -5.72
N THR A 83 5.98 -17.73 -6.74
CA THR A 83 6.27 -16.78 -7.82
C THR A 83 5.69 -15.39 -7.58
N ALA A 84 5.13 -15.11 -6.39
CA ALA A 84 4.62 -13.79 -6.04
C ALA A 84 5.73 -12.74 -6.18
N ARG A 85 5.44 -11.64 -6.88
CA ARG A 85 6.38 -10.54 -7.08
C ARG A 85 6.00 -9.37 -6.18
N TYR A 86 7.04 -8.73 -5.69
CA TYR A 86 6.92 -7.56 -4.83
C TYR A 86 7.72 -6.41 -5.42
N GLN A 87 7.15 -5.23 -5.36
CA GLN A 87 7.86 -3.98 -5.49
C GLN A 87 7.63 -3.19 -4.22
N ILE A 88 8.70 -2.72 -3.56
CA ILE A 88 8.62 -1.99 -2.31
C ILE A 88 9.17 -0.60 -2.52
N CYS A 89 8.37 0.41 -2.21
CA CYS A 89 8.78 1.80 -2.25
C CYS A 89 8.82 2.38 -0.85
N ARG A 90 9.90 3.10 -0.54
CA ARG A 90 10.03 3.93 0.64
C ARG A 90 9.32 5.25 0.38
N VAL A 91 8.47 5.66 1.30
CA VAL A 91 7.79 6.96 1.30
C VAL A 91 8.24 7.74 2.52
N ALA A 92 8.87 8.89 2.30
CA ALA A 92 9.35 9.74 3.38
C ALA A 92 8.17 10.34 4.16
N CYS A 93 8.29 10.37 5.49
CA CYS A 93 7.29 10.96 6.37
C CYS A 93 7.95 11.54 7.62
N THR A 94 7.20 12.31 8.39
CA THR A 94 7.64 12.75 9.72
C THR A 94 7.50 11.61 10.74
N ASN A 95 8.21 11.68 11.84
CA ASN A 95 8.04 10.73 12.95
C ASN A 95 6.60 10.75 13.47
N VAL A 96 5.98 11.92 13.55
CA VAL A 96 4.58 12.07 14.00
C VAL A 96 3.62 11.34 13.07
N GLN A 97 3.80 11.47 11.75
CA GLN A 97 2.97 10.75 10.76
C GLN A 97 3.16 9.24 10.87
N ARG A 98 4.42 8.79 11.02
CA ARG A 98 4.70 7.36 11.18
C ARG A 98 4.07 6.78 12.44
N GLU A 99 4.25 7.45 13.59
CA GLU A 99 3.64 7.04 14.85
C GLU A 99 2.12 7.02 14.78
N ALA A 100 1.51 8.03 14.15
CA ALA A 100 0.07 8.07 13.93
C ALA A 100 -0.41 6.91 13.05
N LEU A 101 0.31 6.56 11.97
CA LEU A 101 0.01 5.39 11.14
C LEU A 101 0.14 4.09 11.92
N GLN A 102 1.17 3.94 12.76
CA GLN A 102 1.33 2.77 13.62
C GLN A 102 0.17 2.65 14.62
N GLN A 103 -0.27 3.75 15.21
CA GLN A 103 -1.41 3.77 16.12
C GLN A 103 -2.72 3.42 15.41
N GLU A 104 -2.97 3.96 14.21
CA GLU A 104 -4.14 3.59 13.39
C GLU A 104 -4.13 2.10 13.05
N THR A 105 -2.99 1.59 12.60
CA THR A 105 -2.79 0.16 12.28
C THR A 105 -3.04 -0.73 13.50
N LYS A 106 -2.56 -0.33 14.67
CA LYS A 106 -2.82 -1.05 15.93
C LYS A 106 -4.31 -1.07 16.27
N THR A 107 -4.96 0.07 16.16
CA THR A 107 -6.41 0.19 16.41
C THR A 107 -7.21 -0.70 15.44
N GLU A 108 -6.84 -0.72 14.16
CA GLU A 108 -7.47 -1.61 13.17
C GLU A 108 -7.19 -3.10 13.48
N TRP A 109 -6.00 -3.43 13.96
CA TRP A 109 -5.65 -4.78 14.36
C TRP A 109 -6.48 -5.28 15.54
N GLU A 110 -6.70 -4.44 16.55
CA GLU A 110 -7.52 -4.78 17.72
C GLU A 110 -8.97 -5.08 17.34
N ARG A 111 -9.50 -4.38 16.33
CA ARG A 111 -10.88 -4.58 15.83
C ARG A 111 -10.96 -5.27 14.46
N ARG A 112 -9.91 -5.99 14.05
CA ARG A 112 -9.80 -6.60 12.71
C ARG A 112 -10.96 -7.49 12.29
N PHE A 113 -11.67 -8.10 13.25
CA PHE A 113 -12.82 -8.95 12.96
C PHE A 113 -14.10 -8.17 12.63
N THR A 114 -14.13 -6.88 12.89
CA THR A 114 -15.24 -6.00 12.53
C THR A 114 -14.96 -5.21 11.24
N HIS A 115 -13.73 -5.29 10.71
CA HIS A 115 -13.34 -4.64 9.46
C HIS A 115 -13.25 -5.69 8.35
N HIS A 116 -14.05 -5.51 7.32
CA HIS A 116 -14.27 -6.51 6.26
C HIS A 116 -13.75 -6.01 4.91
N TYR A 117 -13.50 -6.95 4.01
CA TYR A 117 -13.18 -6.64 2.62
C TYR A 117 -14.44 -6.28 1.84
N MET A 118 -14.36 -5.22 1.07
CA MET A 118 -15.47 -4.73 0.25
C MET A 118 -15.59 -5.55 -1.06
N VAL A 119 -16.10 -6.77 -0.97
CA VAL A 119 -16.28 -7.64 -2.15
C VAL A 119 -17.28 -7.06 -3.15
N ILE A 120 -18.42 -6.58 -2.65
CA ILE A 120 -19.47 -5.96 -3.47
C ILE A 120 -18.96 -4.65 -4.07
N GLY A 121 -18.18 -3.88 -3.32
CA GLY A 121 -17.55 -2.63 -3.78
C GLY A 121 -16.65 -2.81 -4.99
N LEU A 122 -16.08 -4.00 -5.21
CA LEU A 122 -15.30 -4.27 -6.41
C LEU A 122 -16.15 -4.18 -7.69
N VAL A 123 -17.40 -4.64 -7.66
CA VAL A 123 -18.33 -4.52 -8.79
C VAL A 123 -18.67 -3.05 -9.04
N PHE A 124 -18.92 -2.27 -7.99
CA PHE A 124 -19.18 -0.84 -8.09
C PHE A 124 -17.95 -0.06 -8.54
N LEU A 125 -16.75 -0.46 -8.09
CA LEU A 125 -15.49 0.11 -8.54
C LEU A 125 -15.32 -0.06 -10.07
N LEU A 126 -15.68 -1.23 -10.61
CA LEU A 126 -15.64 -1.51 -12.05
C LEU A 126 -16.64 -0.64 -12.83
N ALA A 127 -17.76 -0.31 -12.21
CA ALA A 127 -18.79 0.58 -12.77
C ALA A 127 -18.46 2.08 -12.56
N GLY A 128 -17.35 2.42 -11.87
CA GLY A 128 -17.00 3.81 -11.53
C GLY A 128 -17.92 4.43 -10.48
N ILE A 129 -18.67 3.62 -9.72
CA ILE A 129 -19.63 4.07 -8.73
C ILE A 129 -18.98 4.01 -7.35
N ALA A 130 -18.90 5.16 -6.66
CA ALA A 130 -18.40 5.21 -5.29
C ALA A 130 -19.43 4.59 -4.33
N PHE A 131 -19.17 3.36 -3.91
CA PHE A 131 -19.97 2.66 -2.92
C PHE A 131 -19.18 2.58 -1.61
N ASP A 132 -19.60 3.34 -0.61
CA ASP A 132 -18.98 3.36 0.71
C ASP A 132 -19.86 2.57 1.69
N GLN A 133 -19.25 1.63 2.38
CA GLN A 133 -19.91 0.82 3.41
C GLN A 133 -19.07 0.86 4.68
N LYS A 134 -19.69 1.21 5.80
CA LYS A 134 -19.01 1.30 7.10
C LYS A 134 -18.23 0.01 7.41
N ASN A 135 -16.98 0.18 7.81
CA ASN A 135 -16.05 -0.92 8.14
C ASN A 135 -15.78 -1.89 6.95
N HIS A 136 -15.91 -1.40 5.72
CA HIS A 136 -15.57 -2.20 4.54
C HIS A 136 -14.65 -1.39 3.65
N ASP A 137 -13.47 -1.92 3.39
CA ASP A 137 -12.47 -1.31 2.53
C ASP A 137 -11.83 -2.34 1.58
N THR A 138 -11.20 -1.85 0.53
CA THR A 138 -10.19 -2.57 -0.25
C THR A 138 -8.80 -2.26 0.32
N CYS A 139 -7.76 -2.96 -0.13
CA CYS A 139 -6.38 -2.65 0.27
C CYS A 139 -6.00 -1.20 -0.04
N SER A 140 -6.37 -0.72 -1.22
CA SER A 140 -6.04 0.63 -1.68
C SER A 140 -6.91 1.72 -1.03
N SER A 141 -8.22 1.47 -0.82
CA SER A 141 -9.09 2.45 -0.17
C SER A 141 -8.71 2.66 1.30
N TRP A 142 -8.38 1.58 2.01
CA TRP A 142 -7.87 1.66 3.38
C TRP A 142 -6.55 2.44 3.44
N LEU A 143 -5.58 2.10 2.60
CA LEU A 143 -4.29 2.80 2.55
C LEU A 143 -4.48 4.29 2.27
N ALA A 144 -5.34 4.62 1.30
CA ALA A 144 -5.67 6.01 0.99
C ALA A 144 -6.27 6.74 2.19
N ARG A 145 -7.24 6.12 2.86
CA ARG A 145 -7.90 6.68 4.03
C ARG A 145 -6.93 6.98 5.17
N VAL A 146 -6.05 6.01 5.51
CA VAL A 146 -5.14 6.20 6.64
C VAL A 146 -4.01 7.19 6.32
N THR A 147 -3.50 7.20 5.08
CA THR A 147 -2.46 8.15 4.67
C THR A 147 -2.99 9.57 4.60
N GLN A 148 -4.23 9.79 4.15
CA GLN A 148 -4.86 11.11 4.20
C GLN A 148 -5.17 11.55 5.62
N LYS A 149 -5.65 10.65 6.47
CA LYS A 149 -5.97 10.94 7.86
C LYS A 149 -4.78 11.53 8.65
N VAL A 150 -3.58 11.03 8.36
CA VAL A 150 -2.34 11.52 9.01
C VAL A 150 -1.65 12.66 8.24
N GLY A 151 -2.27 13.15 7.17
CA GLY A 151 -1.73 14.24 6.35
C GLY A 151 -0.46 13.86 5.58
N LEU A 152 -0.28 12.57 5.24
CA LEU A 152 0.85 12.10 4.45
C LEU A 152 0.59 12.25 2.95
N GLN A 153 -0.61 11.93 2.49
CA GLN A 153 -1.01 11.99 1.08
C GLN A 153 -2.45 12.49 0.96
N GLU A 154 -2.69 13.43 0.05
CA GLU A 154 -4.04 13.84 -0.33
C GLU A 154 -4.53 13.05 -1.54
N TRP A 155 -5.80 12.65 -1.51
CA TRP A 155 -6.43 11.88 -2.57
C TRP A 155 -7.57 12.66 -3.18
N GLN A 156 -7.50 12.89 -4.50
CA GLN A 156 -8.54 13.61 -5.24
C GLN A 156 -9.77 12.75 -5.54
N LYS A 157 -9.59 11.42 -5.47
CA LYS A 157 -10.61 10.44 -5.77
C LYS A 157 -11.32 9.98 -4.48
N PRO A 158 -12.65 9.76 -4.47
CA PRO A 158 -13.33 9.12 -3.33
C PRO A 158 -12.65 7.80 -2.96
N PHE A 159 -12.43 7.54 -1.68
CA PHE A 159 -11.68 6.37 -1.21
C PHE A 159 -12.16 5.04 -1.82
N PRO A 160 -13.48 4.75 -1.92
CA PRO A 160 -13.94 3.50 -2.54
C PRO A 160 -13.52 3.31 -4.00
N LEU A 161 -13.15 4.38 -4.69
CA LEU A 161 -12.69 4.37 -6.08
C LEU A 161 -11.17 4.37 -6.23
N VAL A 162 -10.42 4.45 -5.12
CA VAL A 162 -8.95 4.37 -5.16
C VAL A 162 -8.53 2.93 -5.42
N THR A 163 -7.81 2.72 -6.50
CA THR A 163 -7.28 1.43 -6.94
C THR A 163 -5.82 1.26 -6.56
N PRO A 164 -5.27 0.04 -6.59
CA PRO A 164 -3.82 -0.17 -6.48
C PRO A 164 -3.00 0.63 -7.51
N ARG A 165 -3.57 0.88 -8.69
CA ARG A 165 -2.95 1.72 -9.71
C ARG A 165 -2.83 3.17 -9.24
N ASP A 166 -3.89 3.75 -8.68
CA ASP A 166 -3.86 5.12 -8.16
C ASP A 166 -2.80 5.26 -7.05
N VAL A 167 -2.70 4.25 -6.16
CA VAL A 167 -1.66 4.21 -5.13
C VAL A 167 -0.26 4.16 -5.75
N TYR A 168 -0.09 3.35 -6.79
CA TYR A 168 1.18 3.24 -7.51
C TYR A 168 1.58 4.56 -8.19
N GLU A 169 0.64 5.22 -8.83
CA GLU A 169 0.87 6.51 -9.50
C GLU A 169 1.28 7.62 -8.52
N GLN A 170 0.81 7.57 -7.27
CA GLN A 170 1.11 8.60 -6.26
C GLN A 170 2.25 8.25 -5.31
N LEU A 171 2.45 6.99 -4.96
CA LEU A 171 3.42 6.55 -3.96
C LEU A 171 4.41 5.51 -4.49
N GLY A 172 4.33 5.12 -5.77
CA GLY A 172 5.22 4.17 -6.42
C GLY A 172 6.57 4.78 -6.85
N LYS A 173 7.41 3.95 -7.44
CA LYS A 173 8.78 4.32 -7.85
C LYS A 173 8.85 5.43 -8.90
N ASP A 174 7.79 5.59 -9.67
CA ASP A 174 7.71 6.58 -10.74
C ASP A 174 7.07 7.90 -10.26
N SER A 175 6.70 7.98 -8.98
CA SER A 175 6.15 9.18 -8.34
C SER A 175 7.25 9.99 -7.63
N CYS A 176 6.96 11.26 -7.34
CA CYS A 176 7.86 12.11 -6.54
C CYS A 176 7.92 11.71 -5.07
N ALA A 177 6.97 10.91 -4.57
CA ALA A 177 6.87 10.54 -3.16
C ALA A 177 7.56 9.20 -2.85
N GLY A 178 7.64 8.29 -3.84
CA GLY A 178 8.13 6.93 -3.66
C GLY A 178 9.56 6.74 -4.16
N THR A 179 10.40 6.11 -3.34
CA THR A 179 11.75 5.67 -3.75
C THR A 179 11.78 4.15 -3.75
N LEU A 180 12.15 3.53 -4.88
CA LEU A 180 12.24 2.07 -4.99
C LEU A 180 13.31 1.52 -4.03
N VAL A 181 12.92 0.53 -3.23
CA VAL A 181 13.79 -0.17 -2.27
C VAL A 181 14.05 -1.60 -2.71
N PHE A 182 13.03 -2.26 -3.22
CA PHE A 182 13.11 -3.65 -3.67
C PHE A 182 12.17 -3.89 -4.85
N GLU A 183 12.61 -4.70 -5.80
CA GLU A 183 11.76 -5.25 -6.86
C GLU A 183 12.25 -6.66 -7.20
N GLY A 184 11.40 -7.68 -6.98
CA GLY A 184 11.75 -9.08 -7.17
C GLY A 184 10.66 -10.02 -6.74
N THR A 185 11.01 -11.28 -6.56
CA THR A 185 10.12 -12.31 -6.01
C THR A 185 10.09 -12.26 -4.49
N LEU A 186 9.04 -12.80 -3.88
CA LEU A 186 8.96 -12.90 -2.42
C LEU A 186 10.07 -13.80 -1.85
N ALA A 187 10.50 -14.81 -2.61
CA ALA A 187 11.61 -15.67 -2.20
C ALA A 187 12.91 -14.86 -2.04
N GLU A 188 13.26 -14.06 -3.04
CA GLU A 188 14.43 -13.18 -3.00
C GLU A 188 14.35 -12.18 -1.83
N LEU A 189 13.17 -11.62 -1.56
CA LEU A 189 12.95 -10.71 -0.42
C LEU A 189 13.20 -11.41 0.93
N VAL A 190 12.74 -12.65 1.08
CA VAL A 190 12.88 -13.43 2.33
C VAL A 190 14.31 -13.93 2.53
N GLU A 191 15.01 -14.28 1.47
CA GLU A 191 16.40 -14.75 1.48
C GLU A 191 17.42 -13.60 1.70
N GLY A 192 16.96 -12.36 1.84
CA GLY A 192 17.80 -11.19 2.05
C GLY A 192 18.36 -10.62 0.75
N GLY A 193 17.63 -10.77 -0.35
CA GLY A 193 17.94 -10.15 -1.63
C GLY A 193 18.23 -8.66 -1.47
N THR A 194 19.37 -8.23 -1.98
CA THR A 194 19.88 -6.86 -1.84
C THR A 194 18.87 -5.87 -2.42
N ALA A 195 18.41 -4.95 -1.58
CA ALA A 195 17.62 -3.81 -2.05
C ALA A 195 18.34 -3.12 -3.20
N VAL A 196 17.64 -2.92 -4.31
CA VAL A 196 18.16 -2.09 -5.40
C VAL A 196 18.16 -0.65 -4.87
N VAL A 197 19.32 -0.18 -4.46
CA VAL A 197 19.52 1.24 -4.16
C VAL A 197 19.57 1.96 -5.50
N SER A 198 18.41 2.33 -6.05
CA SER A 198 18.37 3.26 -7.16
C SER A 198 18.62 4.65 -6.61
N SER A 199 19.67 5.29 -7.16
CA SER A 199 20.00 6.70 -6.96
C SER A 199 18.75 7.58 -7.12
N GLU A 200 18.66 8.60 -6.28
CA GLU A 200 17.61 9.62 -6.27
C GLU A 200 17.23 10.07 -7.69
N ALA A 201 16.03 9.73 -8.11
CA ALA A 201 15.41 10.39 -9.24
C ALA A 201 15.05 11.81 -8.79
N GLY A 202 15.86 12.78 -9.18
CA GLY A 202 15.62 14.18 -8.91
C GLY A 202 14.31 14.62 -9.54
N CYS A 203 13.28 14.77 -8.72
CA CYS A 203 12.03 15.38 -9.13
C CYS A 203 12.29 16.87 -9.40
N VAL A 204 12.41 17.25 -10.68
CA VAL A 204 12.46 18.66 -11.08
C VAL A 204 11.06 19.23 -10.85
N ALA A 205 10.92 20.04 -9.81
CA ALA A 205 9.71 20.80 -9.57
C ALA A 205 9.47 21.70 -10.82
N GLY A 206 8.47 21.33 -11.63
CA GLY A 206 7.96 22.21 -12.67
C GLY A 206 7.41 23.46 -12.01
N THR A 207 8.07 24.59 -12.22
CA THR A 207 7.55 25.93 -11.92
C THR A 207 6.37 26.23 -12.84
N PRO A 208 5.32 26.89 -12.33
CA PRO A 208 4.13 27.28 -13.08
C PRO A 208 4.43 28.26 -14.21
#